data_fbce5f0e195e4c6c8c0f86c9520dac5e
#
_entry.id   fbce5f0e195e4c6c8c0f86c9520dac5e
#
_cell.length_a   1.000
_cell.length_b   1.000
_cell.length_c   1.000
_cell.angle_alpha   90.00
_cell.angle_beta   90.00
_cell.angle_gamma   90.00
#
_symmetry.space_group_name_H-M   'P 1'
#
loop_
_entity.id
_entity.type
_entity.pdbx_description
1 polymer ?
#
loop_
_entity_poly.entity_id
_entity_poly.type
_entity_poly.pdbx_seq_one_letter_code
_entity_poly.pdbx_strand_id
1 'polypeptide(L)'
;MQHRSRESRASTRQDGPVTTFSRLADLPPGAHVTIVRTGGLGDTILVFPGLAILREAHPSATFTLIGSAWAEALQPLVPFATRTVHIDRVFPAARHGVQAANLFAASSAVIVYTATSENDLVSHVRCACPGPVVVWPVAPAVGLHAARHLANAVASVPSDPHALPMPTLQCPHEHRLQARGWMDRQIGHGVRPIAVHPGSGGKRKCWPAQRFAELAARLQAPVLLVEGPADTVACREFAEAFASPVPVVRAIGVSLSRLAALLSESCGYVGNDSGVSHLAAALGVPTVAVFGPTDPAVWAPLGPEVSVVAARGDAPWPTVDDVLVAARKLLLHRASDTCA
;
A
#
# COMPACT_ATOMS: atom_id res chain seq x y z
N MET A 1 -32.60 62.52 2.71
CA MET A 1 -32.80 61.22 3.40
C MET A 1 -31.84 60.19 2.78
N GLN A 2 -30.73 59.93 3.46
CA GLN A 2 -29.67 59.03 2.97
C GLN A 2 -29.83 57.67 3.66
N HIS A 3 -30.12 56.61 2.88
CA HIS A 3 -30.03 55.22 3.35
C HIS A 3 -28.62 54.69 3.13
N ARG A 4 -27.90 54.49 4.21
CA ARG A 4 -26.63 53.79 4.23
C ARG A 4 -26.88 52.29 4.34
N SER A 5 -26.57 51.54 3.28
CA SER A 5 -26.50 50.09 3.28
C SER A 5 -25.23 49.66 4.04
N ARG A 6 -25.39 48.85 5.09
CA ARG A 6 -24.29 48.16 5.78
C ARG A 6 -24.01 46.86 5.04
N GLU A 7 -22.92 46.80 4.33
CA GLU A 7 -22.34 45.54 3.87
C GLU A 7 -21.65 44.84 5.03
N SER A 8 -22.18 43.68 5.41
CA SER A 8 -21.54 42.76 6.35
C SER A 8 -20.45 41.96 5.60
N ARG A 9 -19.20 42.30 5.83
CA ARG A 9 -18.06 41.48 5.40
C ARG A 9 -18.02 40.22 6.26
N ALA A 10 -18.47 39.08 5.72
CA ALA A 10 -18.14 37.76 6.25
C ALA A 10 -16.67 37.47 5.92
N SER A 11 -15.81 37.55 6.94
CA SER A 11 -14.42 37.12 6.88
C SER A 11 -14.39 35.60 6.87
N THR A 12 -14.33 34.99 5.71
CA THR A 12 -13.91 33.58 5.54
C THR A 12 -12.42 33.51 5.85
N ARG A 13 -12.06 33.11 7.07
CA ARG A 13 -10.71 32.66 7.37
C ARG A 13 -10.46 31.38 6.57
N GLN A 14 -9.70 31.48 5.51
CA GLN A 14 -9.02 30.36 4.90
C GLN A 14 -7.90 29.93 5.85
N ASP A 15 -8.16 28.94 6.71
CA ASP A 15 -7.08 28.25 7.43
C ASP A 15 -6.29 27.45 6.41
N GLY A 16 -5.17 27.99 5.98
CA GLY A 16 -4.23 27.33 5.07
C GLY A 16 -3.53 26.13 5.73
N PRO A 17 -2.86 25.26 4.95
CA PRO A 17 -2.26 24.01 5.41
C PRO A 17 -1.19 24.15 6.50
N VAL A 18 -0.70 25.35 6.81
CA VAL A 18 0.36 25.62 7.77
C VAL A 18 -0.07 25.39 9.23
N THR A 19 -1.36 25.47 9.55
CA THR A 19 -1.87 25.29 10.93
C THR A 19 -2.02 23.83 11.34
N THR A 20 -2.00 22.89 10.40
CA THR A 20 -2.24 21.47 10.69
C THR A 20 -1.00 20.77 11.23
N PHE A 21 0.19 21.10 10.72
CA PHE A 21 1.45 20.46 11.10
C PHE A 21 1.92 20.80 12.51
N SER A 22 1.71 22.03 12.96
CA SER A 22 2.10 22.46 14.32
C SER A 22 1.35 21.69 15.41
N ARG A 23 0.15 21.18 15.13
CA ARG A 23 -0.71 20.49 16.12
C ARG A 23 -0.27 19.04 16.41
N LEU A 24 0.39 18.37 15.47
CA LEU A 24 0.94 17.01 15.67
C LEU A 24 2.38 17.04 16.19
N ALA A 25 3.09 18.18 16.07
CA ALA A 25 4.44 18.33 16.60
C ALA A 25 4.49 18.33 18.14
N ASP A 26 3.42 18.79 18.79
CA ASP A 26 3.34 18.99 20.25
C ASP A 26 2.56 17.85 20.96
N LEU A 27 2.57 16.63 20.42
CA LEU A 27 1.91 15.50 21.09
C LEU A 27 2.62 15.14 22.41
N PRO A 28 1.86 14.85 23.48
CA PRO A 28 2.46 14.50 24.77
C PRO A 28 3.19 13.15 24.72
N PRO A 29 4.18 12.91 25.58
CA PRO A 29 4.79 11.60 25.74
C PRO A 29 3.74 10.52 25.98
N GLY A 30 3.87 9.37 25.30
CA GLY A 30 2.89 8.30 25.38
C GLY A 30 1.56 8.57 24.66
N ALA A 31 1.50 9.59 23.78
CA ALA A 31 0.31 9.91 23.00
C ALA A 31 -0.23 8.68 22.27
N HIS A 32 -1.57 8.59 22.19
CA HIS A 32 -2.25 7.62 21.36
C HIS A 32 -2.79 8.31 20.10
N VAL A 33 -2.30 7.92 18.92
CA VAL A 33 -2.72 8.50 17.65
C VAL A 33 -3.57 7.49 16.87
N THR A 34 -4.78 7.90 16.51
CA THR A 34 -5.66 7.10 15.67
C THR A 34 -5.62 7.59 14.22
N ILE A 35 -5.40 6.67 13.31
CA ILE A 35 -5.35 6.91 11.87
C ILE A 35 -6.53 6.21 11.21
N VAL A 36 -7.33 6.92 10.45
CA VAL A 36 -8.45 6.35 9.70
C VAL A 36 -8.11 6.38 8.21
N ARG A 37 -7.98 5.20 7.60
CA ARG A 37 -7.75 5.03 6.16
C ARG A 37 -8.50 3.81 5.66
N THR A 38 -9.61 4.05 4.99
CA THR A 38 -10.34 3.03 4.25
C THR A 38 -9.81 2.96 2.82
N GLY A 39 -9.82 1.79 2.22
CA GLY A 39 -9.32 1.60 0.85
C GLY A 39 -8.76 0.22 0.62
N GLY A 40 -8.07 0.03 -0.49
CA GLY A 40 -7.40 -1.21 -0.86
C GLY A 40 -6.13 -1.48 -0.07
N LEU A 41 -5.50 -2.63 -0.36
CA LEU A 41 -4.22 -3.02 0.25
C LEU A 41 -3.12 -1.98 -0.02
N GLY A 42 -2.96 -1.55 -1.28
CA GLY A 42 -1.98 -0.52 -1.66
C GLY A 42 -2.23 0.81 -0.96
N ASP A 43 -3.49 1.23 -0.90
CA ASP A 43 -3.90 2.46 -0.18
C ASP A 43 -3.49 2.45 1.29
N THR A 44 -3.59 1.29 1.93
CA THR A 44 -3.20 1.12 3.34
C THR A 44 -1.68 1.15 3.50
N ILE A 45 -0.93 0.50 2.61
CA ILE A 45 0.54 0.48 2.65
C ILE A 45 1.12 1.89 2.40
N LEU A 46 0.50 2.68 1.53
CA LEU A 46 0.94 4.04 1.22
C LEU A 46 0.81 5.03 2.38
N VAL A 47 0.13 4.68 3.48
CA VAL A 47 0.09 5.49 4.73
C VAL A 47 1.34 5.28 5.59
N PHE A 48 2.03 4.15 5.47
CA PHE A 48 3.13 3.77 6.38
C PHE A 48 4.32 4.74 6.39
N PRO A 49 4.72 5.39 5.29
CA PRO A 49 5.73 6.45 5.35
C PRO A 49 5.37 7.57 6.33
N GLY A 50 4.12 8.02 6.34
CA GLY A 50 3.64 9.02 7.32
C GLY A 50 3.67 8.49 8.75
N LEU A 51 3.30 7.21 8.97
CA LEU A 51 3.40 6.58 10.30
C LEU A 51 4.86 6.46 10.77
N ALA A 52 5.79 6.17 9.87
CA ALA A 52 7.22 6.13 10.21
C ALA A 52 7.73 7.50 10.67
N ILE A 53 7.35 8.58 10.00
CA ILE A 53 7.66 9.96 10.39
C ILE A 53 7.09 10.29 11.78
N LEU A 54 5.81 9.96 12.01
CA LEU A 54 5.19 10.18 13.32
C LEU A 54 5.90 9.41 14.45
N ARG A 55 6.27 8.17 14.18
CA ARG A 55 6.96 7.33 15.16
C ARG A 55 8.36 7.85 15.47
N GLU A 56 9.09 8.35 14.48
CA GLU A 56 10.40 8.96 14.68
C GLU A 56 10.30 10.23 15.53
N ALA A 57 9.31 11.09 15.24
CA ALA A 57 9.05 12.29 16.01
C ALA A 57 8.54 12.02 17.43
N HIS A 58 7.80 10.92 17.62
CA HIS A 58 7.14 10.54 18.89
C HIS A 58 7.41 9.06 19.23
N PRO A 59 8.63 8.69 19.68
CA PRO A 59 9.02 7.29 19.88
C PRO A 59 8.18 6.53 20.93
N SER A 60 7.58 7.24 21.89
CA SER A 60 6.71 6.65 22.92
C SER A 60 5.22 6.61 22.51
N ALA A 61 4.85 7.14 21.33
CA ALA A 61 3.48 7.13 20.88
C ALA A 61 3.02 5.72 20.48
N THR A 62 1.74 5.46 20.72
CA THR A 62 1.04 4.25 20.24
C THR A 62 0.08 4.59 19.12
N PHE A 63 -0.17 3.64 18.23
CA PHE A 63 -0.97 3.88 17.04
C PHE A 63 -2.15 2.91 16.94
N THR A 64 -3.31 3.40 16.50
CA THR A 64 -4.41 2.58 16.02
C THR A 64 -4.70 2.93 14.57
N LEU A 65 -4.65 1.94 13.69
CA LEU A 65 -5.06 2.07 12.29
C LEU A 65 -6.48 1.52 12.12
N ILE A 66 -7.41 2.39 11.78
CA ILE A 66 -8.78 2.02 11.43
C ILE A 66 -8.87 1.96 9.92
N GLY A 67 -9.27 0.82 9.37
CA GLY A 67 -9.34 0.64 7.92
C GLY A 67 -10.30 -0.45 7.49
N SER A 68 -10.15 -0.88 6.23
CA SER A 68 -10.83 -2.06 5.70
C SER A 68 -10.22 -3.36 6.26
N ALA A 69 -10.71 -4.51 5.83
CA ALA A 69 -10.12 -5.82 6.16
C ALA A 69 -8.61 -5.92 5.86
N TRP A 70 -8.09 -5.12 4.94
CA TRP A 70 -6.66 -5.06 4.62
C TRP A 70 -5.82 -4.51 5.77
N ALA A 71 -6.33 -3.54 6.55
CA ALA A 71 -5.63 -3.02 7.72
C ALA A 71 -5.42 -4.12 8.77
N GLU A 72 -6.47 -4.88 9.10
CA GLU A 72 -6.37 -6.01 10.04
C GLU A 72 -5.43 -7.10 9.51
N ALA A 73 -5.52 -7.43 8.22
CA ALA A 73 -4.68 -8.46 7.60
C ALA A 73 -3.18 -8.08 7.57
N LEU A 74 -2.85 -6.78 7.54
CA LEU A 74 -1.48 -6.27 7.57
C LEU A 74 -0.88 -6.26 8.99
N GLN A 75 -1.68 -6.31 10.05
CA GLN A 75 -1.20 -6.17 11.43
C GLN A 75 -0.01 -7.08 11.77
N PRO A 76 0.00 -8.39 11.43
CA PRO A 76 1.12 -9.27 11.74
C PRO A 76 2.44 -8.92 11.02
N LEU A 77 2.37 -8.08 9.99
CA LEU A 77 3.49 -7.69 9.13
C LEU A 77 4.08 -6.33 9.49
N VAL A 78 3.37 -5.53 10.29
CA VAL A 78 3.81 -4.18 10.67
C VAL A 78 4.87 -4.27 11.77
N PRO A 79 6.10 -3.75 11.55
CA PRO A 79 7.23 -3.95 12.48
C PRO A 79 7.15 -3.12 13.77
N PHE A 80 6.13 -2.31 13.94
CA PHE A 80 5.90 -1.50 15.15
C PHE A 80 4.51 -1.75 15.72
N ALA A 81 4.40 -1.62 17.05
CA ALA A 81 3.16 -1.86 17.77
C ALA A 81 2.03 -0.93 17.26
N THR A 82 1.19 -1.48 16.44
CA THR A 82 0.01 -0.80 15.90
C THR A 82 -1.17 -1.71 16.11
N ARG A 83 -2.20 -1.21 16.76
CA ARG A 83 -3.51 -1.89 16.79
C ARG A 83 -4.21 -1.60 15.47
N THR A 84 -4.83 -2.61 14.89
CA THR A 84 -5.69 -2.42 13.72
C THR A 84 -7.14 -2.72 14.07
N VAL A 85 -8.07 -1.98 13.48
CA VAL A 85 -9.51 -2.13 13.72
C VAL A 85 -10.24 -1.99 12.40
N HIS A 86 -11.16 -2.92 12.11
CA HIS A 86 -12.02 -2.79 10.94
C HIS A 86 -12.99 -1.62 11.11
N ILE A 87 -13.14 -0.81 10.06
CA ILE A 87 -13.98 0.39 10.09
C ILE A 87 -15.43 0.10 10.50
N ASP A 88 -15.99 -1.03 10.06
CA ASP A 88 -17.39 -1.40 10.38
C ASP A 88 -17.60 -1.73 11.86
N ARG A 89 -16.55 -2.01 12.64
CA ARG A 89 -16.64 -2.18 14.09
C ARG A 89 -16.69 -0.85 14.82
N VAL A 90 -16.15 0.18 14.21
CA VAL A 90 -16.04 1.53 14.77
C VAL A 90 -17.17 2.41 14.28
N PHE A 91 -17.53 2.26 13.01
CA PHE A 91 -18.55 3.09 12.32
C PHE A 91 -19.46 2.16 11.49
N PRO A 92 -20.31 1.36 12.12
CA PRO A 92 -21.24 0.50 11.40
C PRO A 92 -22.25 1.34 10.62
N ALA A 93 -22.50 0.99 9.38
CA ALA A 93 -23.41 1.69 8.47
C ALA A 93 -24.84 1.86 9.02
N ALA A 94 -25.22 1.08 10.02
CA ALA A 94 -26.57 1.06 10.59
C ALA A 94 -26.69 1.72 11.98
N ARG A 95 -25.60 2.00 12.70
CA ARG A 95 -25.66 2.60 14.06
C ARG A 95 -24.37 3.33 14.40
N HIS A 96 -24.45 4.58 14.86
CA HIS A 96 -23.35 5.28 15.52
C HIS A 96 -23.04 4.60 16.85
N GLY A 97 -22.06 3.66 16.87
CA GLY A 97 -21.84 2.82 18.03
C GLY A 97 -21.06 3.51 19.16
N VAL A 98 -21.44 3.23 20.39
CA VAL A 98 -20.75 3.65 21.63
C VAL A 98 -19.25 3.26 21.62
N GLN A 99 -18.86 2.18 20.94
CA GLN A 99 -17.47 1.75 20.81
C GLN A 99 -16.60 2.73 20.01
N ALA A 100 -17.16 3.38 18.98
CA ALA A 100 -16.46 4.39 18.20
C ALA A 100 -16.12 5.62 19.04
N ALA A 101 -17.10 6.12 19.82
CA ALA A 101 -16.90 7.28 20.67
C ALA A 101 -15.78 7.06 21.69
N ASN A 102 -15.71 5.88 22.32
CA ASN A 102 -14.68 5.54 23.29
C ASN A 102 -13.28 5.49 22.69
N LEU A 103 -13.14 4.97 21.45
CA LEU A 103 -11.84 4.87 20.79
C LEU A 103 -11.30 6.25 20.42
N PHE A 104 -12.11 7.13 19.87
CA PHE A 104 -11.70 8.49 19.52
C PHE A 104 -11.52 9.36 20.76
N ALA A 105 -12.31 9.16 21.83
CA ALA A 105 -12.16 9.87 23.10
C ALA A 105 -10.84 9.53 23.81
N ALA A 106 -10.29 8.33 23.57
CA ALA A 106 -9.01 7.91 24.12
C ALA A 106 -7.81 8.37 23.26
N SER A 107 -8.06 9.00 22.11
CA SER A 107 -7.00 9.42 21.19
C SER A 107 -6.48 10.81 21.53
N SER A 108 -5.16 10.95 21.62
CA SER A 108 -4.48 12.25 21.74
C SER A 108 -4.57 13.06 20.45
N ALA A 109 -4.67 12.38 19.30
CA ALA A 109 -4.90 12.98 17.99
C ALA A 109 -5.57 11.97 17.05
N VAL A 110 -6.30 12.46 16.04
CA VAL A 110 -6.90 11.62 14.99
C VAL A 110 -6.55 12.19 13.62
N ILE A 111 -6.11 11.32 12.70
CA ILE A 111 -5.88 11.64 11.29
C ILE A 111 -6.91 10.88 10.46
N VAL A 112 -7.71 11.59 9.68
CA VAL A 112 -8.74 11.00 8.82
C VAL A 112 -8.39 11.26 7.37
N TYR A 113 -8.05 10.21 6.63
CA TYR A 113 -7.88 10.27 5.19
C TYR A 113 -9.22 9.97 4.51
N THR A 114 -9.78 10.95 3.82
CA THR A 114 -11.13 10.86 3.23
C THR A 114 -11.23 11.62 1.91
N ALA A 115 -12.19 11.23 1.07
CA ALA A 115 -12.45 11.95 -0.18
C ALA A 115 -13.14 13.32 0.04
N THR A 116 -13.87 13.47 1.14
CA THR A 116 -14.63 14.68 1.48
C THR A 116 -14.28 15.14 2.88
N SER A 117 -14.08 16.45 3.08
CA SER A 117 -13.75 17.03 4.39
C SER A 117 -14.95 17.07 5.34
N GLU A 118 -16.15 16.92 4.81
CA GLU A 118 -17.41 16.96 5.57
C GLU A 118 -18.19 15.67 5.30
N ASN A 119 -18.27 14.82 6.29
CA ASN A 119 -19.09 13.59 6.32
C ASN A 119 -19.35 13.16 7.76
N ASP A 120 -20.25 12.21 7.96
CA ASP A 120 -20.66 11.75 9.28
C ASP A 120 -19.49 11.23 10.12
N LEU A 121 -18.54 10.53 9.50
CA LEU A 121 -17.34 10.05 10.19
C LEU A 121 -16.49 11.20 10.72
N VAL A 122 -16.23 12.22 9.89
CA VAL A 122 -15.43 13.40 10.28
C VAL A 122 -16.14 14.16 11.41
N SER A 123 -17.45 14.38 11.29
CA SER A 123 -18.25 15.04 12.30
C SER A 123 -18.21 14.29 13.64
N HIS A 124 -18.35 12.97 13.59
CA HIS A 124 -18.28 12.12 14.77
C HIS A 124 -16.88 12.15 15.44
N VAL A 125 -15.81 12.04 14.64
CA VAL A 125 -14.43 12.11 15.14
C VAL A 125 -14.15 13.45 15.81
N ARG A 126 -14.57 14.56 15.19
CA ARG A 126 -14.41 15.93 15.77
C ARG A 126 -15.14 16.11 17.08
N CYS A 127 -16.32 15.51 17.23
CA CYS A 127 -17.08 15.56 18.49
C CYS A 127 -16.47 14.69 19.59
N ALA A 128 -15.88 13.54 19.24
CA ALA A 128 -15.41 12.55 20.19
C ALA A 128 -13.94 12.73 20.61
N CYS A 129 -13.07 13.21 19.72
CA CYS A 129 -11.65 13.37 19.99
C CYS A 129 -11.36 14.65 20.77
N PRO A 130 -10.72 14.59 21.95
CA PRO A 130 -10.36 15.78 22.73
C PRO A 130 -9.16 16.54 22.14
N GLY A 131 -8.36 15.90 21.30
CA GLY A 131 -7.16 16.43 20.70
C GLY A 131 -7.35 16.92 19.25
N PRO A 132 -6.25 17.25 18.55
CA PRO A 132 -6.33 17.70 17.17
C PRO A 132 -6.88 16.60 16.23
N VAL A 133 -7.76 17.01 15.31
CA VAL A 133 -8.28 16.19 14.23
C VAL A 133 -7.79 16.73 12.90
N VAL A 134 -6.95 15.96 12.22
CA VAL A 134 -6.45 16.24 10.88
C VAL A 134 -7.33 15.54 9.86
N VAL A 135 -7.99 16.27 9.00
CA VAL A 135 -8.76 15.73 7.87
C VAL A 135 -7.99 15.99 6.60
N TRP A 136 -7.63 14.93 5.89
CA TRP A 136 -6.74 15.01 4.73
C TRP A 136 -7.33 14.30 3.51
N PRO A 137 -7.25 14.90 2.31
CA PRO A 137 -7.79 14.29 1.10
C PRO A 137 -7.01 13.04 0.72
N VAL A 138 -7.70 12.02 0.22
CA VAL A 138 -7.07 10.77 -0.27
C VAL A 138 -6.47 10.92 -1.65
N ALA A 139 -7.02 11.82 -2.48
CA ALA A 139 -6.54 12.06 -3.83
C ALA A 139 -5.28 12.93 -3.80
N PRO A 140 -4.14 12.47 -4.34
CA PRO A 140 -2.93 13.28 -4.40
C PRO A 140 -3.12 14.46 -5.36
N ALA A 141 -2.39 15.52 -5.11
CA ALA A 141 -2.25 16.61 -6.07
C ALA A 141 -1.53 16.11 -7.34
N VAL A 142 -1.79 16.78 -8.47
CA VAL A 142 -1.18 16.42 -9.75
C VAL A 142 0.34 16.40 -9.63
N GLY A 143 0.97 15.32 -10.09
CA GLY A 143 2.43 15.13 -10.06
C GLY A 143 3.03 14.81 -8.68
N LEU A 144 2.20 14.65 -7.64
CA LEU A 144 2.67 14.28 -6.32
C LEU A 144 2.41 12.79 -6.07
N HIS A 145 3.46 12.08 -5.66
CA HIS A 145 3.35 10.67 -5.30
C HIS A 145 2.38 10.48 -4.12
N ALA A 146 1.48 9.48 -4.21
CA ALA A 146 0.41 9.26 -3.24
C ALA A 146 0.92 9.09 -1.80
N ALA A 147 2.00 8.33 -1.58
CA ALA A 147 2.57 8.17 -0.25
C ALA A 147 3.09 9.50 0.33
N ARG A 148 3.72 10.34 -0.50
CA ARG A 148 4.17 11.67 -0.08
C ARG A 148 2.99 12.60 0.24
N HIS A 149 1.96 12.56 -0.60
CA HIS A 149 0.73 13.29 -0.34
C HIS A 149 0.12 12.90 1.01
N LEU A 150 0.02 11.60 1.30
CA LEU A 150 -0.53 11.12 2.57
C LEU A 150 0.38 11.46 3.76
N ALA A 151 1.70 11.37 3.60
CA ALA A 151 2.67 11.74 4.63
C ALA A 151 2.62 13.24 4.97
N ASN A 152 2.25 14.10 4.01
CA ASN A 152 2.04 15.53 4.25
C ASN A 152 0.88 15.83 5.22
N ALA A 153 0.03 14.86 5.56
CA ALA A 153 -0.95 15.02 6.62
C ALA A 153 -0.32 15.10 8.02
N VAL A 154 0.89 14.58 8.18
CA VAL A 154 1.57 14.47 9.49
C VAL A 154 2.78 15.40 9.62
N ALA A 155 3.47 15.66 8.51
CA ALA A 155 4.62 16.57 8.48
C ALA A 155 4.82 17.15 7.08
N SER A 156 5.45 18.30 6.98
CA SER A 156 5.89 18.82 5.68
C SER A 156 7.07 17.98 5.17
N VAL A 157 6.80 17.11 4.18
CA VAL A 157 7.83 16.23 3.61
C VAL A 157 8.58 16.98 2.50
N PRO A 158 9.91 17.13 2.61
CA PRO A 158 10.73 17.78 1.59
C PRO A 158 10.54 17.16 0.20
N SER A 159 10.76 17.95 -0.85
CA SER A 159 10.62 17.47 -2.25
C SER A 159 11.65 16.41 -2.65
N ASP A 160 12.73 16.27 -1.88
CA ASP A 160 13.72 15.21 -2.08
C ASP A 160 13.05 13.82 -2.06
N PRO A 161 13.21 13.00 -3.12
CA PRO A 161 12.68 11.64 -3.16
C PRO A 161 13.14 10.77 -1.98
N HIS A 162 14.36 10.99 -1.47
CA HIS A 162 14.94 10.23 -0.37
C HIS A 162 14.47 10.67 1.03
N ALA A 163 13.78 11.82 1.12
CA ALA A 163 13.25 12.31 2.40
C ALA A 163 12.00 11.57 2.88
N LEU A 164 11.38 10.75 2.04
CA LEU A 164 10.22 9.95 2.41
C LEU A 164 10.67 8.57 2.88
N PRO A 165 10.39 8.16 4.13
CA PRO A 165 10.66 6.79 4.58
C PRO A 165 9.96 5.78 3.68
N MET A 166 10.64 4.67 3.36
CA MET A 166 9.99 3.59 2.62
C MET A 166 9.03 2.83 3.52
N PRO A 167 7.84 2.42 3.00
CA PRO A 167 6.99 1.50 3.75
C PRO A 167 7.74 0.19 3.94
N THR A 168 7.85 -0.25 5.19
CA THR A 168 8.56 -1.49 5.54
C THR A 168 7.61 -2.44 6.24
N LEU A 169 7.52 -3.66 5.71
CA LEU A 169 6.79 -4.77 6.30
C LEU A 169 7.74 -5.91 6.62
N GLN A 170 7.44 -6.66 7.66
CA GLN A 170 8.25 -7.79 8.08
C GLN A 170 7.39 -9.04 8.18
N CYS A 171 7.75 -10.07 7.40
CA CYS A 171 7.08 -11.35 7.55
C CYS A 171 7.70 -12.11 8.72
N PRO A 172 6.90 -12.61 9.70
CA PRO A 172 7.38 -13.42 10.80
C PRO A 172 8.19 -14.63 10.30
N HIS A 173 9.29 -14.92 10.99
CA HIS A 173 10.22 -15.98 10.58
C HIS A 173 9.53 -17.34 10.44
N GLU A 174 8.65 -17.69 11.39
CA GLU A 174 7.89 -18.95 11.35
C GLU A 174 7.04 -19.07 10.09
N HIS A 175 6.35 -18.00 9.68
CA HIS A 175 5.53 -18.00 8.45
C HIS A 175 6.42 -18.19 7.21
N ARG A 176 7.61 -17.60 7.19
CA ARG A 176 8.59 -17.78 6.11
C ARG A 176 9.09 -19.22 6.03
N LEU A 177 9.41 -19.85 7.16
CA LEU A 177 9.80 -21.28 7.20
C LEU A 177 8.70 -22.20 6.67
N GLN A 178 7.44 -21.93 7.05
CA GLN A 178 6.28 -22.68 6.55
C GLN A 178 6.10 -22.49 5.04
N ALA A 179 6.31 -21.26 4.53
CA ALA A 179 6.23 -20.97 3.10
C ALA A 179 7.33 -21.70 2.34
N ARG A 180 8.56 -21.64 2.84
CA ARG A 180 9.71 -22.35 2.24
C ARG A 180 9.46 -23.84 2.18
N GLY A 181 9.10 -24.49 3.29
CA GLY A 181 8.82 -25.92 3.32
C GLY A 181 7.67 -26.34 2.38
N TRP A 182 6.70 -25.45 2.15
CA TRP A 182 5.66 -25.69 1.16
C TRP A 182 6.20 -25.61 -0.27
N MET A 183 7.00 -24.57 -0.59
CA MET A 183 7.64 -24.43 -1.91
C MET A 183 8.58 -25.59 -2.22
N ASP A 184 9.41 -25.99 -1.26
CA ASP A 184 10.34 -27.13 -1.41
C ASP A 184 9.62 -28.42 -1.85
N ARG A 185 8.42 -28.67 -1.32
CA ARG A 185 7.59 -29.82 -1.72
C ARG A 185 6.98 -29.70 -3.10
N GLN A 186 6.79 -28.46 -3.61
CA GLN A 186 6.15 -28.23 -4.90
C GLN A 186 7.13 -28.15 -6.07
N ILE A 187 8.27 -27.51 -5.86
CA ILE A 187 9.20 -27.13 -6.94
C ILE A 187 10.65 -27.58 -6.70
N GLY A 188 10.92 -28.27 -5.58
CA GLY A 188 12.26 -28.76 -5.22
C GLY A 188 12.93 -27.92 -4.14
N HIS A 189 13.78 -28.61 -3.36
CA HIS A 189 14.46 -28.03 -2.20
C HIS A 189 15.40 -26.88 -2.60
N GLY A 190 15.27 -25.74 -1.90
CA GLY A 190 16.10 -24.56 -2.11
C GLY A 190 15.74 -23.73 -3.35
N VAL A 191 14.79 -24.18 -4.17
CA VAL A 191 14.34 -23.44 -5.36
C VAL A 191 13.45 -22.27 -4.96
N ARG A 192 13.76 -21.07 -5.49
CA ARG A 192 12.99 -19.86 -5.24
C ARG A 192 12.27 -19.41 -6.52
N PRO A 193 10.93 -19.44 -6.54
CA PRO A 193 10.17 -19.05 -7.72
C PRO A 193 10.18 -17.54 -7.93
N ILE A 194 9.86 -17.11 -9.15
CA ILE A 194 9.41 -15.74 -9.41
C ILE A 194 7.91 -15.69 -9.13
N ALA A 195 7.49 -14.79 -8.27
CA ALA A 195 6.07 -14.54 -8.06
C ALA A 195 5.50 -13.69 -9.21
N VAL A 196 4.41 -14.15 -9.81
CA VAL A 196 3.71 -13.47 -10.91
C VAL A 196 2.27 -13.24 -10.51
N HIS A 197 1.82 -11.99 -10.60
CA HIS A 197 0.43 -11.58 -10.31
C HIS A 197 -0.18 -10.88 -11.51
N PRO A 198 -0.91 -11.60 -12.40
CA PRO A 198 -1.53 -11.02 -13.59
C PRO A 198 -2.81 -10.23 -13.30
N GLY A 199 -3.30 -10.28 -12.05
CA GLY A 199 -4.49 -9.56 -11.60
C GLY A 199 -4.23 -8.14 -11.13
N SER A 200 -5.32 -7.42 -10.87
CA SER A 200 -5.35 -6.12 -10.18
C SER A 200 -6.76 -5.83 -9.69
N GLY A 201 -6.92 -4.91 -8.74
CA GLY A 201 -8.23 -4.42 -8.27
C GLY A 201 -9.10 -3.76 -9.35
N GLY A 202 -8.57 -3.49 -10.54
CA GLY A 202 -9.30 -2.95 -11.69
C GLY A 202 -8.86 -3.59 -12.99
N LYS A 203 -9.78 -4.17 -13.74
CA LYS A 203 -9.50 -4.87 -15.03
C LYS A 203 -8.69 -4.01 -16.02
N ARG A 204 -8.93 -2.69 -16.05
CA ARG A 204 -8.21 -1.77 -16.94
C ARG A 204 -6.75 -1.59 -16.59
N LYS A 205 -6.34 -2.00 -15.37
CA LYS A 205 -4.96 -1.96 -14.89
C LYS A 205 -4.21 -3.27 -15.11
N CYS A 206 -4.85 -4.28 -15.72
CA CYS A 206 -4.23 -5.57 -15.97
C CYS A 206 -3.52 -5.59 -17.31
N TRP A 207 -2.20 -5.78 -17.29
CA TRP A 207 -1.44 -6.13 -18.48
C TRP A 207 -1.95 -7.47 -19.00
N PRO A 208 -2.06 -7.69 -20.32
CA PRO A 208 -2.61 -8.95 -20.85
C PRO A 208 -1.94 -10.18 -20.23
N ALA A 209 -2.76 -11.11 -19.72
CA ALA A 209 -2.26 -12.29 -19.01
C ALA A 209 -1.35 -13.17 -19.88
N GLN A 210 -1.60 -13.21 -21.19
CA GLN A 210 -0.78 -13.89 -22.19
C GLN A 210 0.65 -13.32 -22.24
N ARG A 211 0.82 -12.02 -22.03
CA ARG A 211 2.14 -11.37 -21.98
C ARG A 211 2.89 -11.72 -20.69
N PHE A 212 2.19 -11.88 -19.55
CA PHE A 212 2.78 -12.43 -18.33
C PHE A 212 3.23 -13.87 -18.53
N ALA A 213 2.46 -14.70 -19.24
CA ALA A 213 2.81 -16.07 -19.56
C ALA A 213 4.06 -16.14 -20.45
N GLU A 214 4.12 -15.33 -21.50
CA GLU A 214 5.29 -15.20 -22.38
C GLU A 214 6.53 -14.75 -21.59
N LEU A 215 6.40 -13.71 -20.77
CA LEU A 215 7.47 -13.22 -19.91
C LEU A 215 8.02 -14.33 -18.99
N ALA A 216 7.12 -15.03 -18.29
CA ALA A 216 7.47 -16.09 -17.36
C ALA A 216 8.17 -17.25 -18.07
N ALA A 217 7.70 -17.64 -19.25
CA ALA A 217 8.35 -18.66 -20.07
C ALA A 217 9.78 -18.25 -20.48
N ARG A 218 10.00 -16.98 -20.82
CA ARG A 218 11.31 -16.43 -21.24
C ARG A 218 12.28 -16.20 -20.06
N LEU A 219 11.76 -16.08 -18.84
CA LEU A 219 12.57 -16.01 -17.62
C LEU A 219 13.15 -17.38 -17.22
N GLN A 220 12.53 -18.47 -17.67
CA GLN A 220 12.99 -19.84 -17.43
C GLN A 220 13.20 -20.20 -15.95
N ALA A 221 12.43 -19.61 -15.06
CA ALA A 221 12.44 -19.85 -13.62
C ALA A 221 11.07 -20.36 -13.16
N PRO A 222 11.00 -21.21 -12.13
CA PRO A 222 9.73 -21.64 -11.54
C PRO A 222 8.86 -20.45 -11.17
N VAL A 223 7.54 -20.58 -11.36
CA VAL A 223 6.57 -19.51 -11.16
C VAL A 223 5.71 -19.78 -9.93
N LEU A 224 5.58 -18.78 -9.07
CA LEU A 224 4.52 -18.69 -8.07
C LEU A 224 3.41 -17.79 -8.65
N LEU A 225 2.36 -18.40 -9.18
CA LEU A 225 1.21 -17.66 -9.70
C LEU A 225 0.30 -17.25 -8.54
N VAL A 226 0.20 -15.95 -8.31
CA VAL A 226 -0.65 -15.37 -7.25
C VAL A 226 -2.06 -15.14 -7.78
N GLU A 227 -3.06 -15.65 -7.06
CA GLU A 227 -4.46 -15.57 -7.44
C GLU A 227 -5.33 -15.15 -6.25
N GLY A 228 -5.81 -13.93 -6.26
CA GLY A 228 -6.86 -13.44 -5.36
C GLY A 228 -8.26 -13.70 -5.92
N PRO A 229 -9.31 -13.39 -5.14
CA PRO A 229 -10.70 -13.63 -5.56
C PRO A 229 -11.12 -12.93 -6.86
N ALA A 230 -10.48 -11.81 -7.19
CA ALA A 230 -10.78 -11.03 -8.41
C ALA A 230 -9.96 -11.47 -9.64
N ASP A 231 -8.99 -12.38 -9.48
CA ASP A 231 -7.92 -12.62 -10.45
C ASP A 231 -8.11 -13.91 -11.26
N THR A 232 -9.17 -14.68 -10.97
CA THR A 232 -9.41 -16.01 -11.53
C THR A 232 -9.38 -16.04 -13.07
N VAL A 233 -9.93 -15.01 -13.72
CA VAL A 233 -9.93 -14.94 -15.19
C VAL A 233 -8.50 -14.72 -15.70
N ALA A 234 -7.77 -13.75 -15.16
CA ALA A 234 -6.40 -13.46 -15.58
C ALA A 234 -5.45 -14.64 -15.32
N CYS A 235 -5.61 -15.34 -14.20
CA CYS A 235 -4.80 -16.50 -13.86
C CYS A 235 -5.12 -17.71 -14.76
N ARG A 236 -6.37 -17.88 -15.18
CA ARG A 236 -6.76 -18.91 -16.17
C ARG A 236 -6.16 -18.59 -17.53
N GLU A 237 -6.29 -17.36 -18.02
CA GLU A 237 -5.70 -16.92 -19.31
C GLU A 237 -4.17 -17.05 -19.31
N PHE A 238 -3.52 -16.75 -18.18
CA PHE A 238 -2.09 -17.02 -17.99
C PHE A 238 -1.77 -18.51 -18.16
N ALA A 239 -2.50 -19.39 -17.46
CA ALA A 239 -2.27 -20.82 -17.50
C ALA A 239 -2.50 -21.43 -18.90
N GLU A 240 -3.51 -20.97 -19.61
CA GLU A 240 -3.81 -21.39 -21.00
C GLU A 240 -2.72 -20.96 -22.00
N ALA A 241 -2.11 -19.80 -21.78
CA ALA A 241 -1.07 -19.25 -22.65
C ALA A 241 0.38 -19.69 -22.26
N PHE A 242 0.56 -20.28 -21.06
CA PHE A 242 1.90 -20.61 -20.57
C PHE A 242 2.46 -21.86 -21.23
N ALA A 243 3.40 -21.68 -22.16
CA ALA A 243 4.03 -22.73 -22.94
C ALA A 243 5.52 -22.90 -22.52
N SER A 244 5.75 -23.47 -21.34
CA SER A 244 7.09 -23.72 -20.83
C SER A 244 7.10 -24.97 -19.92
N PRO A 245 8.19 -25.76 -19.89
CA PRO A 245 8.30 -26.90 -19.01
C PRO A 245 8.59 -26.55 -17.54
N VAL A 246 8.87 -25.28 -17.23
CA VAL A 246 9.14 -24.89 -15.85
C VAL A 246 7.91 -25.00 -14.96
N PRO A 247 8.06 -25.39 -13.68
CA PRO A 247 6.93 -25.56 -12.77
C PRO A 247 6.17 -24.25 -12.52
N VAL A 248 4.84 -24.34 -12.48
CA VAL A 248 3.95 -23.28 -12.02
C VAL A 248 3.22 -23.77 -10.77
N VAL A 249 3.44 -23.09 -9.66
CA VAL A 249 2.74 -23.30 -8.40
C VAL A 249 1.75 -22.18 -8.17
N ARG A 250 0.54 -22.50 -7.74
CA ARG A 250 -0.52 -21.50 -7.56
C ARG A 250 -0.78 -21.20 -6.08
N ALA A 251 -0.76 -19.92 -5.73
CA ALA A 251 -1.21 -19.39 -4.44
C ALA A 251 -2.61 -18.83 -4.58
N ILE A 252 -3.64 -19.68 -4.38
CA ILE A 252 -5.04 -19.35 -4.63
C ILE A 252 -5.72 -18.99 -3.31
N GLY A 253 -6.29 -17.78 -3.21
CA GLY A 253 -7.13 -17.37 -2.09
C GLY A 253 -6.45 -17.47 -0.71
N VAL A 254 -5.13 -17.39 -0.67
CA VAL A 254 -4.36 -17.47 0.58
C VAL A 254 -4.55 -16.22 1.43
N SER A 255 -4.40 -16.33 2.75
CA SER A 255 -4.39 -15.17 3.64
C SER A 255 -3.25 -14.21 3.30
N LEU A 256 -3.38 -12.93 3.65
CA LEU A 256 -2.34 -11.93 3.38
C LEU A 256 -1.00 -12.29 4.05
N SER A 257 -1.03 -12.80 5.29
CA SER A 257 0.18 -13.27 5.98
C SER A 257 0.85 -14.43 5.24
N ARG A 258 0.05 -15.34 4.68
CA ARG A 258 0.57 -16.45 3.88
C ARG A 258 1.15 -15.94 2.56
N LEU A 259 0.46 -15.00 1.89
CA LEU A 259 0.96 -14.38 0.67
C LEU A 259 2.29 -13.64 0.94
N ALA A 260 2.36 -12.86 2.01
CA ALA A 260 3.58 -12.17 2.40
C ALA A 260 4.76 -13.13 2.63
N ALA A 261 4.50 -14.29 3.26
CA ALA A 261 5.50 -15.31 3.48
C ALA A 261 5.99 -15.93 2.16
N LEU A 262 5.07 -16.26 1.25
CA LEU A 262 5.38 -16.79 -0.08
C LEU A 262 6.17 -15.77 -0.92
N LEU A 263 5.78 -14.50 -0.92
CA LEU A 263 6.51 -13.43 -1.59
C LEU A 263 7.92 -13.26 -1.02
N SER A 264 8.07 -13.25 0.32
CA SER A 264 9.38 -13.11 0.98
C SER A 264 10.35 -14.25 0.65
N GLU A 265 9.83 -15.43 0.31
CA GLU A 265 10.63 -16.60 -0.11
C GLU A 265 10.76 -16.72 -1.63
N SER A 266 10.20 -15.82 -2.42
CA SER A 266 10.40 -15.72 -3.86
C SER A 266 11.69 -14.97 -4.20
N CYS A 267 12.30 -15.25 -5.35
CA CYS A 267 13.49 -14.53 -5.80
C CYS A 267 13.16 -13.13 -6.34
N GLY A 268 11.90 -12.90 -6.74
CA GLY A 268 11.39 -11.62 -7.18
C GLY A 268 9.90 -11.70 -7.47
N TYR A 269 9.34 -10.55 -7.82
CA TYR A 269 7.93 -10.36 -8.11
C TYR A 269 7.73 -9.57 -9.41
N VAL A 270 6.77 -9.98 -10.22
CA VAL A 270 6.29 -9.20 -11.38
C VAL A 270 4.77 -9.13 -11.33
N GLY A 271 4.22 -7.92 -11.42
CA GLY A 271 2.77 -7.72 -11.41
C GLY A 271 2.36 -6.34 -11.89
N ASN A 272 1.05 -6.11 -11.94
CA ASN A 272 0.44 -4.84 -12.35
C ASN A 272 0.55 -3.75 -11.25
N ASP A 273 0.09 -2.53 -11.56
CA ASP A 273 -0.30 -1.54 -10.54
C ASP A 273 -1.40 -2.14 -9.66
N SER A 274 -1.01 -2.70 -8.52
CA SER A 274 -1.90 -3.42 -7.60
C SER A 274 -1.40 -3.39 -6.17
N GLY A 275 -2.30 -3.66 -5.22
CA GLY A 275 -1.93 -3.77 -3.79
C GLY A 275 -0.88 -4.84 -3.51
N VAL A 276 -0.83 -5.92 -4.30
CA VAL A 276 0.18 -6.98 -4.16
C VAL A 276 1.57 -6.48 -4.55
N SER A 277 1.69 -5.60 -5.55
CA SER A 277 2.96 -4.97 -5.93
C SER A 277 3.49 -4.07 -4.80
N HIS A 278 2.61 -3.32 -4.13
CA HIS A 278 2.97 -2.54 -2.94
C HIS A 278 3.40 -3.45 -1.78
N LEU A 279 2.72 -4.59 -1.58
CA LEU A 279 3.09 -5.57 -0.55
C LEU A 279 4.48 -6.15 -0.82
N ALA A 280 4.74 -6.60 -2.04
CA ALA A 280 6.03 -7.17 -2.43
C ALA A 280 7.17 -6.17 -2.22
N ALA A 281 6.99 -4.93 -2.69
CA ALA A 281 7.97 -3.87 -2.52
C ALA A 281 8.24 -3.53 -1.04
N ALA A 282 7.18 -3.41 -0.22
CA ALA A 282 7.30 -3.13 1.21
C ALA A 282 7.93 -4.27 2.02
N LEU A 283 7.86 -5.51 1.53
CA LEU A 283 8.57 -6.67 2.08
C LEU A 283 10.04 -6.74 1.63
N GLY A 284 10.51 -5.80 0.80
CA GLY A 284 11.85 -5.79 0.24
C GLY A 284 12.10 -6.88 -0.82
N VAL A 285 11.03 -7.38 -1.44
CA VAL A 285 11.13 -8.32 -2.56
C VAL A 285 11.46 -7.54 -3.84
N PRO A 286 12.47 -7.94 -4.64
CA PRO A 286 12.74 -7.32 -5.94
C PRO A 286 11.48 -7.31 -6.78
N THR A 287 10.97 -6.11 -7.09
CA THR A 287 9.63 -5.92 -7.64
C THR A 287 9.68 -5.22 -9.00
N VAL A 288 9.12 -5.87 -10.02
CA VAL A 288 8.80 -5.21 -11.30
C VAL A 288 7.31 -4.91 -11.32
N ALA A 289 6.97 -3.63 -11.37
CA ALA A 289 5.61 -3.14 -11.45
C ALA A 289 5.28 -2.66 -12.87
N VAL A 290 4.30 -3.30 -13.52
CA VAL A 290 3.87 -2.99 -14.88
C VAL A 290 2.72 -2.01 -14.85
N PHE A 291 2.90 -0.87 -15.52
CA PHE A 291 1.94 0.22 -15.60
C PHE A 291 1.40 0.41 -17.00
N GLY A 292 0.10 0.59 -17.12
CA GLY A 292 -0.61 0.98 -18.33
C GLY A 292 -1.27 2.35 -18.16
N PRO A 293 -2.59 2.38 -17.86
CA PRO A 293 -3.36 3.63 -17.87
C PRO A 293 -3.15 4.52 -16.64
N THR A 294 -2.49 4.04 -15.60
CA THR A 294 -2.22 4.79 -14.36
C THR A 294 -0.84 5.42 -14.39
N ASP A 295 -0.71 6.59 -13.78
CA ASP A 295 0.55 7.33 -13.72
C ASP A 295 1.48 6.74 -12.64
N PRO A 296 2.63 6.16 -13.01
CA PRO A 296 3.58 5.63 -12.05
C PRO A 296 4.23 6.70 -11.16
N ALA A 297 4.31 7.96 -11.62
CA ALA A 297 4.81 9.04 -10.77
C ALA A 297 3.92 9.25 -9.53
N VAL A 298 2.65 8.86 -9.62
CA VAL A 298 1.67 8.95 -8.53
C VAL A 298 1.54 7.65 -7.75
N TRP A 299 1.54 6.49 -8.43
CA TRP A 299 1.10 5.24 -7.84
C TRP A 299 2.17 4.14 -7.78
N ALA A 300 3.41 4.40 -8.16
CA ALA A 300 4.45 3.36 -8.08
C ALA A 300 4.59 2.80 -6.66
N PRO A 301 4.79 1.49 -6.50
CA PRO A 301 5.13 0.93 -5.20
C PRO A 301 6.50 1.47 -4.73
N LEU A 302 6.61 1.68 -3.43
CA LEU A 302 7.86 2.11 -2.78
C LEU A 302 8.52 0.91 -2.10
N GLY A 303 9.80 0.75 -2.31
CA GLY A 303 10.61 -0.31 -1.73
C GLY A 303 12.08 -0.19 -2.15
N PRO A 304 13.00 -0.96 -1.54
CA PRO A 304 14.43 -0.84 -1.81
C PRO A 304 14.83 -1.28 -3.23
N GLU A 305 14.10 -2.23 -3.82
CA GLU A 305 14.39 -2.81 -5.13
C GLU A 305 13.14 -2.83 -6.01
N VAL A 306 12.76 -1.67 -6.54
CA VAL A 306 11.58 -1.53 -7.40
C VAL A 306 11.98 -1.03 -8.77
N SER A 307 11.51 -1.71 -9.82
CA SER A 307 11.59 -1.28 -11.21
C SER A 307 10.18 -1.07 -11.75
N VAL A 308 9.90 0.11 -12.24
CA VAL A 308 8.63 0.45 -12.88
C VAL A 308 8.79 0.40 -14.39
N VAL A 309 7.92 -0.35 -15.06
CA VAL A 309 7.88 -0.43 -16.51
C VAL A 309 6.53 0.07 -16.98
N ALA A 310 6.51 1.24 -17.60
CA ALA A 310 5.33 1.88 -18.12
C ALA A 310 5.30 1.88 -19.66
N ALA A 311 4.13 2.05 -20.22
CA ALA A 311 3.94 2.25 -21.65
C ALA A 311 4.74 3.45 -22.17
N ARG A 312 5.20 3.37 -23.42
CA ARG A 312 5.94 4.45 -24.10
C ARG A 312 5.13 4.97 -25.26
N GLY A 313 5.14 6.28 -25.46
CA GLY A 313 4.37 6.93 -26.53
C GLY A 313 2.89 6.63 -26.41
N ASP A 314 2.22 6.35 -27.53
CA ASP A 314 0.78 6.06 -27.60
C ASP A 314 0.42 4.60 -27.30
N ALA A 315 1.40 3.75 -26.96
CA ALA A 315 1.13 2.37 -26.63
C ALA A 315 0.35 2.29 -25.30
N PRO A 316 -0.72 1.45 -25.21
CA PRO A 316 -1.47 1.33 -23.96
C PRO A 316 -0.71 0.55 -22.87
N TRP A 317 0.34 -0.21 -23.25
CA TRP A 317 1.09 -1.11 -22.39
C TRP A 317 2.54 -1.25 -22.85
N PRO A 318 3.50 -1.51 -21.92
CA PRO A 318 4.86 -1.86 -22.31
C PRO A 318 4.92 -3.19 -23.06
N THR A 319 6.00 -3.41 -23.80
CA THR A 319 6.27 -4.69 -24.47
C THR A 319 6.76 -5.74 -23.48
N VAL A 320 6.70 -7.02 -23.86
CA VAL A 320 7.28 -8.12 -23.07
C VAL A 320 8.80 -7.94 -22.94
N ASP A 321 9.47 -7.44 -23.98
CA ASP A 321 10.92 -7.17 -23.96
C ASP A 321 11.29 -6.10 -22.93
N ASP A 322 10.54 -4.99 -22.82
CA ASP A 322 10.78 -3.96 -21.83
C ASP A 322 10.70 -4.54 -20.40
N VAL A 323 9.67 -5.34 -20.12
CA VAL A 323 9.47 -5.97 -18.81
C VAL A 323 10.52 -7.05 -18.54
N LEU A 324 10.91 -7.83 -19.56
CA LEU A 324 11.95 -8.86 -19.45
C LEU A 324 13.31 -8.27 -19.11
N VAL A 325 13.69 -7.17 -19.73
CA VAL A 325 14.95 -6.46 -19.44
C VAL A 325 14.96 -6.00 -17.98
N ALA A 326 13.87 -5.39 -17.51
CA ALA A 326 13.74 -4.94 -16.14
C ALA A 326 13.80 -6.11 -15.14
N ALA A 327 13.07 -7.20 -15.41
CA ALA A 327 13.04 -8.39 -14.57
C ALA A 327 14.42 -9.05 -14.48
N ARG A 328 15.11 -9.24 -15.60
CA ARG A 328 16.46 -9.82 -15.62
C ARG A 328 17.46 -8.96 -14.84
N LYS A 329 17.43 -7.64 -15.01
CA LYS A 329 18.30 -6.73 -14.26
C LYS A 329 18.11 -6.87 -12.75
N LEU A 330 16.88 -6.92 -12.26
CA LEU A 330 16.57 -7.08 -10.83
C LEU A 330 16.97 -8.45 -10.28
N LEU A 331 16.73 -9.53 -11.04
CA LEU A 331 16.98 -10.89 -10.59
C LEU A 331 18.47 -11.25 -10.60
N LEU A 332 19.25 -10.71 -11.53
CA LEU A 332 20.70 -10.97 -11.62
C LEU A 332 21.49 -10.31 -10.47
N HIS A 333 21.05 -9.18 -9.92
CA HIS A 333 21.72 -8.54 -8.79
C HIS A 333 21.72 -9.42 -7.53
N ARG A 334 20.67 -10.22 -7.27
CA ARG A 334 20.62 -11.14 -6.12
C ARG A 334 21.36 -12.46 -6.31
N ALA A 335 21.58 -12.91 -7.54
CA ALA A 335 22.38 -14.11 -7.78
C ALA A 335 23.86 -13.91 -7.43
N SER A 336 24.36 -12.66 -7.54
CA SER A 336 25.72 -12.28 -7.13
C SER A 336 25.88 -12.12 -5.61
N ASP A 337 24.81 -11.73 -4.89
CA ASP A 337 24.88 -11.48 -3.44
C ASP A 337 24.64 -12.75 -2.59
N THR A 338 24.16 -13.85 -3.19
CA THR A 338 23.96 -15.14 -2.52
C THR A 338 25.16 -16.08 -2.65
N CYS A 339 26.19 -15.69 -3.40
CA CYS A 339 27.45 -16.45 -3.59
C CYS A 339 28.65 -15.80 -2.86
N ALA A 340 28.44 -14.80 -2.00
CA ALA A 340 29.51 -14.20 -1.19
C ALA A 340 29.41 -14.60 0.27
#